data_8e38b2c5fe5d688d130a5c5bf8d57bd1
#
_entry.id   8e38b2c5fe5d688d130a5c5bf8d57bd1
#
_cell.length_a   1.000
_cell.length_b   1.000
_cell.length_c   1.000
_cell.angle_alpha   90.00
_cell.angle_beta   90.00
_cell.angle_gamma   90.00
#
_symmetry.space_group_name_H-M   'P 1'
#
loop_
_entity.id
_entity.type
_entity.pdbx_description
1 polymer ?
#
loop_
_entity_poly.entity_id
_entity_poly.type
_entity_poly.pdbx_seq_one_letter_code
_entity_poly.pdbx_strand_id
1 'polypeptide(L)'
;VGSEMCIRDRAGIEFVDGKYNLSTVVTHRTSDWSIIPLEKPVLFVWIKAVRRLDAVEVFYSFDDKEYTMMRNAWLQDNHPVMVGIMGACPDGNGFKAKFENFSIKHLPDLRRMEWLKKNSTENNK
;
A
#
# COMPACT_ATOMS: atom_id res chain seq x y z
N VAL A 1 9.40 18.02 14.20
CA VAL A 1 10.40 17.05 13.79
C VAL A 1 9.93 15.61 13.99
N GLY A 2 9.30 15.30 15.12
CA GLY A 2 8.83 13.96 15.40
C GLY A 2 7.71 13.47 14.49
N SER A 3 6.84 14.35 14.00
CA SER A 3 5.69 13.97 13.16
C SER A 3 6.09 13.48 11.77
N GLU A 4 7.17 14.00 11.23
CA GLU A 4 7.65 13.59 9.90
C GLU A 4 8.17 12.18 9.88
N MET A 5 8.71 11.72 11.00
CA MET A 5 9.23 10.38 11.15
C MET A 5 8.14 9.31 11.23
N CYS A 6 6.89 9.73 11.37
CA CYS A 6 5.76 8.80 11.46
C CYS A 6 5.29 8.31 10.09
N ILE A 7 5.69 8.97 9.01
CA ILE A 7 5.36 8.54 7.66
C ILE A 7 6.42 7.53 7.21
N ARG A 8 6.19 6.28 7.55
CA ARG A 8 7.13 5.19 7.28
C ARG A 8 6.84 4.44 6.02
N ASP A 9 5.56 4.13 5.83
CA ASP A 9 5.14 3.22 4.79
C ASP A 9 4.22 3.97 3.85
N ARG A 10 4.50 3.93 2.57
CA ARG A 10 3.71 4.64 1.59
C ARG A 10 3.65 3.88 0.27
N ALA A 11 2.57 4.11 -0.47
CA ALA A 11 2.37 3.57 -1.80
C ALA A 11 1.67 4.61 -2.67
N GLY A 12 2.04 4.69 -3.93
CA GLY A 12 1.44 5.63 -4.84
C GLY A 12 2.26 5.86 -6.09
N ILE A 13 2.17 7.07 -6.62
CA ILE A 13 2.93 7.50 -7.79
C ILE A 13 4.10 8.37 -7.33
N GLU A 14 5.26 8.08 -7.86
CA GLU A 14 6.48 8.83 -7.61
C GLU A 14 7.14 9.20 -8.95
N PHE A 15 7.53 10.46 -9.09
CA PHE A 15 8.23 10.93 -10.27
C PHE A 15 9.74 10.88 -10.01
N VAL A 16 10.42 9.99 -10.71
CA VAL A 16 11.85 9.74 -10.54
C VAL A 16 12.49 9.60 -11.92
N ASP A 17 13.61 10.24 -12.11
CA ASP A 17 14.40 10.17 -13.36
C ASP A 17 13.58 10.48 -14.62
N GLY A 18 12.71 11.48 -14.53
CA GLY A 18 11.90 11.91 -15.65
C GLY A 18 10.71 11.01 -15.97
N LYS A 19 10.39 10.05 -15.13
CA LYS A 19 9.31 9.10 -15.35
C LYS A 19 8.40 8.98 -14.13
N TYR A 20 7.13 8.70 -14.40
CA TYR A 20 6.19 8.30 -13.38
C TYR A 20 6.36 6.82 -13.05
N ASN A 21 6.37 6.51 -11.79
CA ASN A 21 6.53 5.15 -11.30
C ASN A 21 5.45 4.82 -10.28
N LEU A 22 4.96 3.59 -10.30
CA LEU A 22 4.27 3.03 -9.15
C LEU A 22 5.33 2.73 -8.10
N SER A 23 5.12 3.19 -6.89
CA SER A 23 6.13 3.11 -5.85
C SER A 23 5.54 2.63 -4.54
N THR A 24 6.30 1.81 -3.83
CA THR A 24 6.05 1.48 -2.44
C THR A 24 7.31 1.65 -1.64
N VAL A 25 7.17 2.16 -0.43
CA VAL A 25 8.25 2.24 0.55
C VAL A 25 7.77 1.64 1.85
N VAL A 26 8.54 0.71 2.39
CA VAL A 26 8.28 0.08 3.67
C VAL A 26 9.52 0.27 4.54
N THR A 27 9.33 0.78 5.75
CA THR A 27 10.42 1.13 6.63
C THR A 27 10.36 0.38 7.94
N HIS A 28 11.38 -0.46 8.19
CA HIS A 28 11.63 -1.15 9.45
C HIS A 28 13.12 -0.95 9.78
N ARG A 29 13.49 0.03 10.54
CA ARG A 29 14.88 0.47 10.74
C ARG A 29 15.51 1.02 9.46
N THR A 30 15.43 0.28 8.37
CA THR A 30 15.87 0.71 7.04
C THR A 30 14.67 0.78 6.10
N SER A 31 14.76 1.63 5.10
CA SER A 31 13.71 1.77 4.09
C SER A 31 13.94 0.80 2.94
N ASP A 32 12.88 0.12 2.56
CA ASP A 32 12.83 -0.79 1.42
C ASP A 32 11.93 -0.14 0.36
N TRP A 33 12.51 0.19 -0.77
CA TRP A 33 11.87 0.95 -1.83
C TRP A 33 11.74 0.11 -3.09
N SER A 34 10.52 0.04 -3.63
CA SER A 34 10.22 -0.67 -4.87
C SER A 34 9.53 0.27 -5.83
N ILE A 35 9.96 0.25 -7.10
CA ILE A 35 9.36 1.06 -8.15
C ILE A 35 9.06 0.21 -9.38
N ILE A 36 7.97 0.56 -10.06
CA ILE A 36 7.59 0.01 -11.36
C ILE A 36 7.40 1.18 -12.30
N PRO A 37 8.30 1.37 -13.28
CA PRO A 37 8.14 2.46 -14.23
C PRO A 37 6.88 2.30 -15.07
N LEU A 38 6.17 3.40 -15.29
CA LEU A 38 5.03 3.44 -16.18
C LEU A 38 5.51 3.78 -17.61
N GLU A 39 5.14 2.94 -18.56
CA GLU A 39 5.53 3.15 -19.94
C GLU A 39 4.81 4.34 -20.57
N LYS A 40 3.61 4.62 -20.11
CA LYS A 40 2.76 5.71 -20.62
C LYS A 40 2.25 6.56 -19.48
N PRO A 41 2.07 7.87 -19.68
CA PRO A 41 1.36 8.69 -18.71
C PRO A 41 -0.05 8.17 -18.49
N VAL A 42 -0.48 8.14 -17.23
CA VAL A 42 -1.84 7.74 -16.85
C VAL A 42 -2.50 8.90 -16.14
N LEU A 43 -3.81 9.08 -16.40
CA LEU A 43 -4.58 10.14 -15.78
C LEU A 43 -4.96 9.78 -14.33
N PHE A 44 -5.25 8.52 -14.09
CA PHE A 44 -5.69 8.03 -12.79
C PHE A 44 -5.01 6.72 -12.46
N VAL A 45 -4.73 6.56 -11.18
CA VAL A 45 -4.29 5.29 -10.63
C VAL A 45 -5.11 5.05 -9.36
N TRP A 46 -5.69 3.88 -9.26
CA TRP A 46 -6.35 3.41 -8.04
C TRP A 46 -5.34 2.60 -7.23
N ILE A 47 -5.21 2.98 -5.98
CA ILE A 47 -4.33 2.28 -5.02
C ILE A 47 -5.21 1.67 -3.94
N LYS A 48 -5.01 0.40 -3.67
CA LYS A 48 -5.71 -0.31 -2.62
C LYS A 48 -4.69 -1.01 -1.72
N ALA A 49 -4.80 -0.78 -0.44
CA ALA A 49 -3.99 -1.48 0.56
C ALA A 49 -4.90 -2.33 1.44
N VAL A 50 -4.53 -3.57 1.67
CA VAL A 50 -5.29 -4.49 2.50
C VAL A 50 -4.38 -5.04 3.59
N ARG A 51 -4.73 -4.78 4.85
CA ARG A 51 -4.01 -5.34 5.98
C ARG A 51 -4.60 -6.70 6.35
N ARG A 52 -3.74 -7.72 6.40
CA ARG A 52 -4.12 -9.08 6.81
C ARG A 52 -3.13 -9.59 7.84
N LEU A 53 -3.54 -9.62 9.12
CA LEU A 53 -2.66 -9.99 10.22
C LEU A 53 -1.40 -9.11 10.24
N ASP A 54 -0.26 -9.68 9.97
CA ASP A 54 1.05 -9.02 9.94
C ASP A 54 1.51 -8.65 8.53
N ALA A 55 0.61 -8.66 7.55
CA ALA A 55 0.94 -8.34 6.17
C ALA A 55 0.07 -7.19 5.65
N VAL A 56 0.66 -6.37 4.79
CA VAL A 56 -0.05 -5.38 3.99
C VAL A 56 0.16 -5.72 2.53
N GLU A 57 -0.93 -5.99 1.85
CA GLU A 57 -0.95 -6.21 0.41
C GLU A 57 -1.32 -4.91 -0.27
N VAL A 58 -0.50 -4.46 -1.21
CA VAL A 58 -0.74 -3.23 -1.97
C VAL A 58 -1.03 -3.58 -3.41
N PHE A 59 -2.12 -3.04 -3.92
CA PHE A 59 -2.59 -3.27 -5.28
C PHE A 59 -2.73 -1.95 -6.01
N TYR A 60 -2.63 -2.00 -7.32
CA TYR A 60 -2.94 -0.87 -8.20
C TYR A 60 -3.88 -1.29 -9.31
N SER A 61 -4.58 -0.31 -9.87
CA SER A 61 -5.44 -0.49 -11.02
C SER A 61 -5.50 0.79 -11.83
N PHE A 62 -5.69 0.66 -13.15
CA PHE A 62 -5.90 1.79 -14.04
C PHE A 62 -7.37 1.96 -14.45
N ASP A 63 -8.24 1.05 -14.05
CA ASP A 63 -9.65 1.06 -14.43
C ASP A 63 -10.63 0.82 -13.26
N ASP A 64 -10.10 0.68 -12.04
CA ASP A 64 -10.86 0.35 -10.82
C ASP A 64 -11.60 -0.99 -10.90
N LYS A 65 -11.21 -1.84 -11.79
CA LYS A 65 -11.84 -3.16 -11.98
C LYS A 65 -10.84 -4.29 -11.76
N GLU A 66 -9.76 -4.27 -12.51
CA GLU A 66 -8.71 -5.26 -12.37
C GLU A 66 -7.56 -4.69 -11.56
N TYR A 67 -7.27 -5.33 -10.45
CA TYR A 67 -6.21 -4.94 -9.53
C TYR A 67 -5.06 -5.92 -9.58
N THR A 68 -3.86 -5.38 -9.65
CA THR A 68 -2.61 -6.15 -9.64
C THR A 68 -1.87 -5.87 -8.35
N MET A 69 -1.39 -6.91 -7.68
CA MET A 69 -0.56 -6.75 -6.50
C MET A 69 0.81 -6.21 -6.89
N MET A 70 1.21 -5.11 -6.27
CA MET A 70 2.53 -4.54 -6.47
C MET A 70 3.47 -4.82 -5.31
N ARG A 71 2.95 -5.08 -4.14
CA ARG A 71 3.76 -5.35 -2.96
C ARG A 71 2.98 -6.14 -1.92
N ASN A 72 3.65 -7.06 -1.28
CA ASN A 72 3.20 -7.68 -0.05
C ASN A 72 4.30 -7.46 0.98
N ALA A 73 4.01 -6.71 2.02
CA ALA A 73 4.99 -6.30 3.02
C ALA A 73 4.58 -6.73 4.41
N TRP A 74 5.58 -6.96 5.27
CA TRP A 74 5.34 -7.22 6.68
C TRP A 74 4.99 -5.92 7.41
N LEU A 75 3.97 -5.99 8.27
CA LEU A 75 3.61 -4.92 9.19
C LEU A 75 3.20 -5.56 10.51
N GLN A 76 3.75 -5.06 11.62
CA GLN A 76 3.48 -5.60 12.93
C GLN A 76 1.97 -5.64 13.22
N ASP A 77 1.45 -6.80 13.61
CA ASP A 77 0.01 -7.04 13.70
C ASP A 77 -0.65 -6.51 14.97
N ASN A 78 0.11 -6.34 16.04
CA ASN A 78 -0.42 -5.98 17.36
C ASN A 78 -0.55 -4.48 17.62
N HIS A 79 -0.35 -3.65 16.60
CA HIS A 79 -0.44 -2.20 16.72
C HIS A 79 -1.48 -1.63 15.77
N PRO A 80 -2.32 -0.70 16.24
CA PRO A 80 -3.13 0.09 15.31
C PRO A 80 -2.23 0.96 14.43
N VAL A 81 -2.65 1.18 13.21
CA VAL A 81 -1.93 2.04 12.27
C VAL A 81 -2.81 3.21 11.86
N MET A 82 -2.18 4.33 11.58
CA MET A 82 -2.84 5.47 10.98
C MET A 82 -2.69 5.41 9.47
N VAL A 83 -3.76 5.69 8.76
CA VAL A 83 -3.80 5.66 7.30
C VAL A 83 -4.27 7.03 6.80
N GLY A 84 -3.64 7.52 5.76
CA GLY A 84 -4.00 8.80 5.18
C GLY A 84 -3.45 8.98 3.78
N ILE A 85 -3.65 10.16 3.24
CA ILE A 85 -3.13 10.56 1.94
C ILE A 85 -2.06 11.63 2.14
N MET A 86 -1.09 11.67 1.23
CA MET A 86 0.00 12.65 1.31
C MET A 86 0.49 13.05 -0.07
N GLY A 87 1.08 14.23 -0.16
CA GLY A 87 1.85 14.67 -1.31
C GLY A 87 3.13 15.32 -0.82
N ALA A 88 4.23 15.09 -1.51
CA ALA A 88 5.53 15.67 -1.17
C ALA A 88 6.32 15.99 -2.42
N CYS A 89 7.05 17.10 -2.40
CA CYS A 89 7.90 17.54 -3.48
C CYS A 89 9.22 18.09 -2.91
N PRO A 90 10.10 17.20 -2.39
CA PRO A 90 11.29 17.64 -1.68
C PRO A 90 12.31 18.37 -2.54
N ASP A 91 12.43 18.00 -3.82
CA ASP A 91 13.48 18.50 -4.71
C ASP A 91 12.94 19.33 -5.88
N GLY A 92 11.65 19.65 -5.90
CA GLY A 92 11.01 20.36 -7.01
C GLY A 92 10.34 21.65 -6.60
N ASN A 93 9.70 22.29 -7.57
CA ASN A 93 8.98 23.56 -7.39
C ASN A 93 7.50 23.38 -7.07
N GLY A 94 7.10 22.15 -6.75
CA GLY A 94 5.73 21.82 -6.44
C GLY A 94 5.04 21.04 -7.57
N PHE A 95 3.87 20.51 -7.22
CA PHE A 95 3.03 19.80 -8.18
C PHE A 95 1.58 19.85 -7.67
N LYS A 96 0.66 19.44 -8.53
CA LYS A 96 -0.75 19.29 -8.15
C LYS A 96 -1.11 17.81 -8.17
N ALA A 97 -1.70 17.33 -7.08
CA ALA A 97 -2.25 15.99 -6.99
C ALA A 97 -3.70 16.08 -6.55
N LYS A 98 -4.55 15.30 -7.16
CA LYS A 98 -5.96 15.20 -6.80
C LYS A 98 -6.24 13.81 -6.29
N PHE A 99 -6.84 13.75 -5.10
CA PHE A 99 -7.24 12.51 -4.47
C PHE A 99 -8.76 12.43 -4.47
N GLU A 100 -9.29 11.29 -4.88
CA GLU A 100 -10.73 11.06 -4.93
C GLU A 100 -11.08 9.72 -4.28
N ASN A 101 -12.30 9.63 -3.74
CA ASN A 101 -12.87 8.37 -3.26
C ASN A 101 -12.05 7.66 -2.18
N PHE A 102 -11.36 8.44 -1.33
CA PHE A 102 -10.63 7.86 -0.20
C PHE A 102 -11.61 7.22 0.78
N SER A 103 -11.42 5.95 1.08
CA SER A 103 -12.25 5.24 2.05
C SER A 103 -11.43 4.20 2.81
N ILE A 104 -11.87 3.92 4.03
CA ILE A 104 -11.30 2.87 4.87
C ILE A 104 -12.44 1.97 5.29
N LYS A 105 -12.26 0.65 5.09
CA LYS A 105 -13.25 -0.35 5.47
C LYS A 105 -12.62 -1.39 6.37
N HIS A 106 -13.35 -1.80 7.40
CA HIS A 106 -12.95 -2.95 8.19
C HIS A 106 -13.36 -4.22 7.46
N LEU A 107 -12.40 -5.12 7.24
CA LEU A 107 -12.64 -6.41 6.61
C LEU A 107 -12.23 -7.53 7.56
N PRO A 108 -12.96 -8.64 7.60
CA PRO A 108 -12.50 -9.82 8.32
C PRO A 108 -11.27 -10.41 7.61
N ASP A 109 -10.36 -10.98 8.37
CA ASP A 109 -9.22 -11.68 7.78
C ASP A 109 -9.66 -13.07 7.31
N LEU A 110 -10.06 -13.13 6.06
CA LEU A 110 -10.58 -14.36 5.47
C LEU A 110 -9.54 -15.47 5.41
N ARG A 111 -8.26 -15.13 5.20
CA ARG A 111 -7.19 -16.14 5.17
C ARG A 111 -7.02 -16.81 6.52
N ARG A 112 -7.09 -16.04 7.60
CA ARG A 112 -7.03 -16.59 8.95
C ARG A 112 -8.23 -17.49 9.22
N MET A 113 -9.42 -17.06 8.82
CA MET A 113 -10.64 -17.86 8.98
C MET A 113 -10.56 -19.17 8.21
N GLU A 114 -10.07 -19.14 6.99
CA GLU A 114 -9.89 -20.33 6.17
C GLU A 114 -8.86 -21.29 6.79
N TRP A 115 -7.76 -20.75 7.28
CA TRP A 115 -6.74 -21.54 7.96
C TRP A 115 -7.27 -22.22 9.22
N LEU A 116 -8.02 -21.50 10.04
CA LEU A 116 -8.64 -22.04 11.24
C LEU A 116 -9.63 -23.15 10.90
N LYS A 117 -10.45 -22.97 9.89
CA LYS A 117 -11.39 -24.01 9.43
C LYS A 117 -10.65 -25.26 8.96
N LYS A 118 -9.60 -25.10 8.16
CA LYS A 118 -8.78 -26.21 7.67
C LYS A 118 -8.17 -27.00 8.82
N ASN A 119 -7.55 -26.33 9.77
CA ASN A 119 -6.91 -26.99 10.90
C ASN A 119 -7.92 -27.65 11.84
N SER A 120 -9.09 -27.05 12.04
CA SER A 120 -10.18 -27.64 12.81
C SER A 120 -10.67 -28.94 12.17
N THR A 121 -10.79 -28.99 10.86
CA THR A 121 -11.19 -30.18 10.12
C THR A 121 -10.14 -31.29 10.21
N GLU A 122 -8.87 -30.97 10.14
CA GLU A 122 -7.77 -31.91 10.28
C GLU A 122 -7.69 -32.52 11.67
N ASN A 123 -7.95 -31.73 12.71
CA ASN A 123 -7.93 -32.19 14.10
C ASN A 123 -9.13 -33.08 14.46
N ASN A 124 -10.19 -33.04 13.68
CA ASN A 124 -11.38 -33.87 13.87
C ASN A 124 -11.34 -35.19 13.10
N LYS A 125 -10.24 -35.44 12.40
CA LYS A 125 -10.00 -36.71 11.77
C LYS A 125 -9.12 -37.61 12.66
#